data_3835e8e4b2c4c013105da3bafc18ec97
#
_entry.id   3835e8e4b2c4c013105da3bafc18ec97
#
_cell.length_a   1.000
_cell.length_b   1.000
_cell.length_c   1.000
_cell.angle_alpha   90.00
_cell.angle_beta   90.00
_cell.angle_gamma   90.00
#
_symmetry.space_group_name_H-M   'P 1'
#
loop_
_entity.id
_entity.type
_entity.pdbx_description
1 polymer ?
#
loop_
_entity_poly.entity_id
_entity_poly.type
_entity_poly.pdbx_seq_one_letter_code
_entity_poly.pdbx_strand_id
1 'polypeptide(L)'
;YIGRARPALHSRVKVGFKKDGRITAVDGFAIVDNGPYDVVGDGRSAGDHISLSYQPMAMRWRTVTVLTNTPPRGAQRAPGGMQGNTLFEPILAKAARKLGIDEVEIHRINAPEGKAKFGALNARGSQNYTTSAFVKQALDKGVELFKWDEKKARSGKRVGTKVRGSGVA
;
A
#
# COMPACT_ATOMS: atom_id res chain seq x y z
N TYR A 1 -27.33 17.03 -5.88
CA TYR A 1 -26.60 15.85 -6.36
C TYR A 1 -25.50 15.52 -5.35
N ILE A 2 -25.70 14.49 -4.54
CA ILE A 2 -24.76 14.13 -3.48
C ILE A 2 -24.04 12.85 -3.92
N GLY A 3 -23.26 12.95 -4.97
CA GLY A 3 -22.31 11.89 -5.33
C GLY A 3 -21.06 12.02 -4.45
N ARG A 4 -20.64 10.93 -3.81
CA ARG A 4 -19.35 10.88 -3.12
C ARG A 4 -18.28 10.42 -4.10
N ALA A 5 -17.23 11.21 -4.26
CA ALA A 5 -16.04 10.79 -4.97
C ALA A 5 -14.93 10.43 -3.97
N ARG A 6 -14.06 9.50 -4.33
CA ARG A 6 -12.87 9.19 -3.53
C ARG A 6 -11.95 10.41 -3.50
N PRO A 7 -11.38 10.80 -2.34
CA PRO A 7 -10.40 11.86 -2.27
C PRO A 7 -9.19 11.56 -3.17
N ALA A 8 -8.73 12.57 -3.90
CA ALA A 8 -7.48 12.50 -4.63
C ALA A 8 -6.31 12.74 -3.66
N LEU A 9 -5.22 11.95 -3.83
CA LEU A 9 -3.99 12.13 -3.08
C LEU A 9 -2.86 12.51 -4.02
N HIS A 10 -2.16 13.61 -3.68
CA HIS A 10 -0.86 13.92 -4.25
C HIS A 10 0.21 13.64 -3.21
N SER A 11 1.15 12.75 -3.50
CA SER A 11 2.03 12.23 -2.47
C SER A 11 3.48 12.15 -2.92
N ARG A 12 4.38 12.34 -1.95
CA ARG A 12 5.82 12.05 -2.09
C ARG A 12 6.18 11.02 -1.04
N VAL A 13 6.69 9.87 -1.49
CA VAL A 13 7.07 8.76 -0.61
C VAL A 13 8.52 8.37 -0.90
N LYS A 14 9.32 8.30 0.16
CA LYS A 14 10.68 7.74 0.14
C LYS A 14 10.69 6.47 0.97
N VAL A 15 11.27 5.40 0.43
CA VAL A 15 11.35 4.11 1.11
C VAL A 15 12.78 3.60 1.09
N GLY A 16 13.28 3.26 2.27
CA GLY A 16 14.57 2.60 2.44
C GLY A 16 14.41 1.10 2.54
N PHE A 17 15.28 0.35 1.86
CA PHE A 17 15.31 -1.11 1.88
C PHE A 17 16.68 -1.62 2.30
N LYS A 18 16.72 -2.76 2.99
CA LYS A 18 17.90 -3.59 3.09
C LYS A 18 18.11 -4.38 1.79
N LYS A 19 19.29 -4.96 1.61
CA LYS A 19 19.61 -5.83 0.44
C LYS A 19 18.70 -7.05 0.34
N ASP A 20 18.20 -7.54 1.47
CA ASP A 20 17.26 -8.66 1.55
C ASP A 20 15.80 -8.29 1.23
N GLY A 21 15.52 -7.02 0.92
CA GLY A 21 14.17 -6.53 0.61
C GLY A 21 13.37 -6.02 1.80
N ARG A 22 13.89 -6.12 3.04
CA ARG A 22 13.19 -5.61 4.23
C ARG A 22 13.12 -4.09 4.22
N ILE A 23 11.92 -3.52 4.43
CA ILE A 23 11.70 -2.09 4.53
C ILE A 23 12.25 -1.57 5.86
N THR A 24 13.25 -0.68 5.79
CA THR A 24 13.86 -0.07 6.98
C THR A 24 13.13 1.19 7.42
N ALA A 25 12.73 2.02 6.47
CA ALA A 25 12.06 3.28 6.78
C ALA A 25 11.13 3.71 5.65
N VAL A 26 10.05 4.38 6.02
CA VAL A 26 9.14 5.08 5.11
C VAL A 26 9.02 6.53 5.56
N ASP A 27 9.26 7.47 4.65
CA ASP A 27 8.98 8.90 4.83
C ASP A 27 7.98 9.35 3.78
N GLY A 28 6.74 9.60 4.20
CA GLY A 28 5.63 9.97 3.34
C GLY A 28 5.05 11.34 3.69
N PHE A 29 4.67 12.06 2.65
CA PHE A 29 3.87 13.27 2.74
C PHE A 29 2.78 13.22 1.68
N ALA A 30 1.52 13.46 2.08
CA ALA A 30 0.38 13.45 1.19
C ALA A 30 -0.48 14.71 1.35
N ILE A 31 -0.89 15.29 0.23
CA ILE A 31 -1.92 16.32 0.15
C ILE A 31 -3.21 15.62 -0.31
N VAL A 32 -4.30 15.86 0.41
CA VAL A 32 -5.60 15.22 0.17
C VAL A 32 -6.61 16.27 -0.24
N ASP A 33 -7.21 16.11 -1.42
CA ASP A 33 -8.33 16.93 -1.88
C ASP A 33 -9.64 16.37 -1.31
N ASN A 34 -10.26 17.10 -0.39
CA ASN A 34 -11.54 16.71 0.22
C ASN A 34 -12.78 17.43 -0.37
N GLY A 35 -12.58 18.29 -1.36
CA GLY A 35 -13.66 19.18 -1.82
C GLY A 35 -13.99 20.24 -0.77
N PRO A 36 -15.27 20.65 -0.62
CA PRO A 36 -15.63 21.78 0.24
C PRO A 36 -15.71 21.46 1.74
N TYR A 37 -15.53 20.19 2.14
CA TYR A 37 -15.70 19.76 3.54
C TYR A 37 -14.56 18.85 3.98
N ASP A 38 -14.12 19.00 5.22
CA ASP A 38 -13.16 18.09 5.87
C ASP A 38 -13.91 16.97 6.63
N VAL A 39 -14.35 15.96 5.89
CA VAL A 39 -15.18 14.86 6.44
C VAL A 39 -14.53 13.49 6.38
N VAL A 40 -13.35 13.36 5.79
CA VAL A 40 -12.68 12.05 5.63
C VAL A 40 -11.21 12.11 5.98
N GLY A 41 -10.76 11.11 6.75
CA GLY A 41 -9.37 10.96 7.17
C GLY A 41 -8.52 10.09 6.22
N ASP A 42 -8.79 10.12 4.91
CA ASP A 42 -8.16 9.21 3.94
C ASP A 42 -6.63 9.33 3.92
N GLY A 43 -6.10 10.54 4.11
CA GLY A 43 -4.65 10.75 4.18
C GLY A 43 -3.99 9.98 5.32
N ARG A 44 -4.54 10.07 6.53
CA ARG A 44 -4.07 9.31 7.69
C ARG A 44 -4.26 7.81 7.49
N SER A 45 -5.44 7.40 7.04
CA SER A 45 -5.76 6.00 6.79
C SER A 45 -4.84 5.35 5.75
N ALA A 46 -4.38 6.11 4.75
CA ALA A 46 -3.38 5.62 3.78
C ALA A 46 -2.06 5.24 4.47
N GLY A 47 -1.57 6.08 5.39
CA GLY A 47 -0.38 5.78 6.18
C GLY A 47 -0.58 4.58 7.11
N ASP A 48 -1.69 4.54 7.82
CA ASP A 48 -2.02 3.41 8.70
C ASP A 48 -2.07 2.09 7.91
N HIS A 49 -2.65 2.11 6.71
CA HIS A 49 -2.73 0.95 5.84
C HIS A 49 -1.35 0.50 5.33
N ILE A 50 -0.49 1.44 4.91
CA ILE A 50 0.90 1.12 4.53
C ILE A 50 1.64 0.46 5.70
N SER A 51 1.52 0.99 6.91
CA SER A 51 2.15 0.41 8.09
C SER A 51 1.61 -0.98 8.44
N LEU A 52 0.30 -1.20 8.23
CA LEU A 52 -0.34 -2.49 8.43
C LEU A 52 0.16 -3.54 7.43
N SER A 53 0.14 -3.21 6.14
CA SER A 53 0.37 -4.19 5.08
C SER A 53 1.85 -4.53 4.89
N TYR A 54 2.76 -3.58 5.16
CA TYR A 54 4.18 -3.73 4.80
C TYR A 54 5.15 -3.62 5.99
N GLN A 55 4.66 -3.45 7.19
CA GLN A 55 5.43 -3.53 8.44
C GLN A 55 6.82 -2.85 8.40
N PRO A 56 6.96 -1.58 8.00
CA PRO A 56 8.25 -0.89 8.01
C PRO A 56 8.83 -0.82 9.42
N MET A 57 10.16 -0.88 9.55
CA MET A 57 10.83 -0.79 10.85
C MET A 57 10.66 0.59 11.50
N ALA A 58 10.63 1.65 10.67
CA ALA A 58 10.32 3.01 11.06
C ALA A 58 9.45 3.69 10.02
N MET A 59 8.55 4.57 10.46
CA MET A 59 7.68 5.31 9.54
C MET A 59 7.40 6.70 10.04
N ARG A 60 7.51 7.67 9.13
CA ARG A 60 6.98 9.02 9.29
C ARG A 60 5.97 9.26 8.17
N TRP A 61 4.74 9.59 8.54
CA TRP A 61 3.68 9.90 7.59
C TRP A 61 3.00 11.21 7.98
N ARG A 62 2.93 12.13 7.05
CA ARG A 62 2.33 13.45 7.25
C ARG A 62 1.30 13.71 6.17
N THR A 63 0.19 14.32 6.54
CA THR A 63 -0.86 14.65 5.59
C THR A 63 -1.36 16.07 5.81
N VAL A 64 -1.76 16.70 4.71
CA VAL A 64 -2.49 17.97 4.72
C VAL A 64 -3.77 17.76 3.91
N THR A 65 -4.90 18.05 4.52
CA THR A 65 -6.18 18.10 3.84
C THR A 65 -6.39 19.50 3.29
N VAL A 66 -6.74 19.60 2.01
CA VAL A 66 -7.06 20.87 1.36
C VAL A 66 -8.53 20.90 1.00
N LEU A 67 -9.15 22.03 1.24
CA LEU A 67 -10.52 22.33 0.79
C LEU A 67 -10.46 22.93 -0.61
N THR A 68 -11.31 22.46 -1.50
CA THR A 68 -11.35 22.88 -2.90
C THR A 68 -12.77 23.05 -3.38
N ASN A 69 -12.93 23.66 -4.55
CA ASN A 69 -14.23 23.82 -5.21
C ASN A 69 -14.65 22.57 -6.02
N THR A 70 -14.00 21.43 -5.80
CA THR A 70 -14.39 20.17 -6.43
C THR A 70 -15.62 19.59 -5.72
N PRO A 71 -16.38 18.68 -6.35
CA PRO A 71 -17.50 18.02 -5.67
C PRO A 71 -17.10 17.38 -4.34
N PRO A 72 -17.99 17.28 -3.36
CA PRO A 72 -17.70 16.72 -2.04
C PRO A 72 -17.07 15.34 -2.16
N ARG A 73 -16.02 15.11 -1.39
CA ARG A 73 -15.38 13.79 -1.25
C ARG A 73 -16.03 13.04 -0.10
N GLY A 74 -15.89 11.73 -0.12
CA GLY A 74 -16.45 10.91 0.93
C GLY A 74 -15.84 9.53 0.96
N ALA A 75 -16.06 8.84 2.07
CA ALA A 75 -15.56 7.49 2.26
C ALA A 75 -16.08 6.54 1.16
N GLN A 76 -15.15 5.91 0.47
CA GLN A 76 -15.40 4.80 -0.43
C GLN A 76 -14.85 3.52 0.21
N ARG A 77 -15.16 2.32 -0.30
CA ARG A 77 -14.63 1.07 0.26
C ARG A 77 -13.10 1.16 0.46
N ALA A 78 -12.62 0.78 1.65
CA ALA A 78 -11.24 0.96 2.12
C ALA A 78 -10.78 2.44 2.06
N PRO A 79 -11.38 3.36 2.85
CA PRO A 79 -10.99 4.78 2.86
C PRO A 79 -9.49 4.92 3.15
N GLY A 80 -8.75 5.61 2.25
CA GLY A 80 -7.30 5.75 2.35
C GLY A 80 -6.49 4.49 2.02
N GLY A 81 -6.98 3.30 2.33
CA GLY A 81 -6.26 2.06 2.10
C GLY A 81 -5.97 1.80 0.63
N MET A 82 -6.96 1.98 -0.23
CA MET A 82 -6.77 1.83 -1.68
C MET A 82 -5.74 2.84 -2.22
N GLN A 83 -5.81 4.09 -1.77
CA GLN A 83 -4.83 5.11 -2.16
C GLN A 83 -3.43 4.74 -1.66
N GLY A 84 -3.33 4.23 -0.42
CA GLY A 84 -2.08 3.74 0.16
C GLY A 84 -1.44 2.64 -0.70
N ASN A 85 -2.20 1.63 -1.09
CA ASN A 85 -1.71 0.57 -1.98
C ASN A 85 -1.29 1.11 -3.34
N THR A 86 -2.14 1.93 -3.98
CA THR A 86 -1.83 2.51 -5.29
C THR A 86 -0.52 3.32 -5.29
N LEU A 87 -0.20 3.97 -4.17
CA LEU A 87 1.05 4.71 -3.99
C LEU A 87 2.24 3.78 -3.73
N PHE A 88 2.05 2.73 -2.96
CA PHE A 88 3.15 1.96 -2.39
C PHE A 88 3.56 0.77 -3.25
N GLU A 89 2.61 0.09 -3.89
CA GLU A 89 2.88 -1.08 -4.73
C GLU A 89 3.86 -0.82 -5.89
N PRO A 90 3.77 0.30 -6.63
CA PRO A 90 4.78 0.59 -7.65
C PRO A 90 6.20 0.77 -7.09
N ILE A 91 6.32 1.24 -5.83
CA ILE A 91 7.61 1.39 -5.16
C ILE A 91 8.19 0.01 -4.82
N LEU A 92 7.36 -0.91 -4.30
CA LEU A 92 7.78 -2.29 -4.02
C LEU A 92 8.21 -3.02 -5.29
N ALA A 93 7.41 -2.96 -6.35
CA ALA A 93 7.75 -3.58 -7.63
C ALA A 93 9.06 -3.02 -8.22
N LYS A 94 9.30 -1.70 -8.08
CA LYS A 94 10.56 -1.07 -8.48
C LYS A 94 11.73 -1.53 -7.61
N ALA A 95 11.53 -1.66 -6.30
CA ALA A 95 12.54 -2.14 -5.37
C ALA A 95 12.89 -3.60 -5.65
N ALA A 96 11.90 -4.47 -5.82
CA ALA A 96 12.06 -5.87 -6.15
C ALA A 96 12.96 -6.04 -7.39
N ARG A 97 12.66 -5.32 -8.47
CA ARG A 97 13.47 -5.34 -9.69
C ARG A 97 14.90 -4.85 -9.46
N LYS A 98 15.10 -3.78 -8.70
CA LYS A 98 16.44 -3.24 -8.41
C LYS A 98 17.28 -4.15 -7.52
N LEU A 99 16.65 -4.87 -6.62
CA LEU A 99 17.31 -5.79 -5.69
C LEU A 99 17.47 -7.21 -6.26
N GLY A 100 16.84 -7.50 -7.40
CA GLY A 100 16.81 -8.85 -7.98
C GLY A 100 15.96 -9.84 -7.16
N ILE A 101 14.98 -9.33 -6.42
CA ILE A 101 14.07 -10.12 -5.57
C ILE A 101 12.75 -10.33 -6.32
N ASP A 102 12.12 -11.49 -6.13
CA ASP A 102 10.78 -11.75 -6.66
C ASP A 102 9.74 -10.80 -6.05
N GLU A 103 8.74 -10.38 -6.85
CA GLU A 103 7.70 -9.46 -6.37
C GLU A 103 6.84 -10.08 -5.25
N VAL A 104 6.56 -11.38 -5.29
CA VAL A 104 5.89 -12.08 -4.19
C VAL A 104 6.77 -12.12 -2.96
N GLU A 105 8.06 -12.38 -3.14
CA GLU A 105 8.99 -12.51 -2.02
C GLU A 105 9.18 -11.18 -1.28
N ILE A 106 9.27 -10.05 -1.98
CA ILE A 106 9.37 -8.75 -1.28
C ILE A 106 8.10 -8.44 -0.47
N HIS A 107 6.92 -8.88 -0.93
CA HIS A 107 5.68 -8.78 -0.14
C HIS A 107 5.74 -9.72 1.08
N ARG A 108 6.17 -10.98 0.89
CA ARG A 108 6.30 -11.96 1.98
C ARG A 108 7.23 -11.49 3.09
N ILE A 109 8.40 -10.92 2.73
CA ILE A 109 9.38 -10.37 3.68
C ILE A 109 8.78 -9.27 4.54
N ASN A 110 7.90 -8.46 3.98
CA ASN A 110 7.33 -7.28 4.64
C ASN A 110 5.90 -7.49 5.17
N ALA A 111 5.29 -8.64 4.92
CA ALA A 111 3.92 -8.93 5.34
C ALA A 111 3.79 -8.99 6.88
N PRO A 112 2.65 -8.53 7.43
CA PRO A 112 2.35 -8.74 8.85
C PRO A 112 2.17 -10.22 9.16
N GLU A 113 2.48 -10.61 10.40
CA GLU A 113 2.31 -11.97 10.89
C GLU A 113 1.77 -11.95 12.32
N GLY A 114 0.74 -12.75 12.60
CA GLY A 114 0.13 -12.88 13.91
C GLY A 114 -0.37 -11.54 14.45
N LYS A 115 0.04 -11.19 15.66
CA LYS A 115 -0.26 -9.90 16.30
C LYS A 115 0.77 -8.85 15.88
N ALA A 116 0.54 -8.21 14.76
CA ALA A 116 1.40 -7.16 14.22
C ALA A 116 0.87 -5.76 14.56
N LYS A 117 1.77 -4.83 14.89
CA LYS A 117 1.41 -3.44 15.17
C LYS A 117 1.24 -2.63 13.88
N PHE A 118 0.34 -1.66 13.92
CA PHE A 118 0.14 -0.74 12.78
C PHE A 118 -0.31 0.65 13.25
N GLY A 119 -0.17 1.62 12.37
CA GLY A 119 -0.51 3.02 12.61
C GLY A 119 0.43 3.70 13.62
N ALA A 120 0.17 4.97 13.86
CA ALA A 120 0.82 5.74 14.90
C ALA A 120 0.19 5.42 16.27
N LEU A 121 0.89 5.79 17.35
CA LEU A 121 0.28 5.81 18.67
C LEU A 121 -0.96 6.71 18.65
N ASN A 122 -2.02 6.27 19.28
CA ASN A 122 -3.21 7.11 19.46
C ASN A 122 -2.95 8.22 20.49
N ALA A 123 -3.93 9.12 20.70
CA ALA A 123 -3.81 10.23 21.63
C ALA A 123 -3.56 9.81 23.10
N ARG A 124 -3.85 8.55 23.43
CA ARG A 124 -3.60 7.95 24.76
C ARG A 124 -2.26 7.23 24.84
N GLY A 125 -1.42 7.31 23.81
CA GLY A 125 -0.14 6.60 23.73
C GLY A 125 -0.25 5.10 23.45
N SER A 126 -1.44 4.60 23.09
CA SER A 126 -1.65 3.18 22.82
C SER A 126 -1.37 2.84 21.35
N GLN A 127 -0.83 1.65 21.11
CA GLN A 127 -0.55 1.10 19.80
C GLN A 127 -1.69 0.20 19.31
N ASN A 128 -2.03 0.33 18.03
CA ASN A 128 -2.95 -0.60 17.39
C ASN A 128 -2.25 -1.89 16.95
N TYR A 129 -2.97 -3.01 17.01
CA TYR A 129 -2.49 -4.33 16.61
C TYR A 129 -3.53 -5.06 15.77
N THR A 130 -3.07 -5.92 14.87
CA THR A 130 -3.90 -6.96 14.28
C THR A 130 -4.23 -8.01 15.35
N THR A 131 -5.36 -8.68 15.21
CA THR A 131 -5.69 -9.84 16.09
C THR A 131 -4.95 -11.09 15.64
N SER A 132 -4.96 -11.34 14.32
CA SER A 132 -4.26 -12.46 13.70
C SER A 132 -4.05 -12.14 12.20
N ALA A 133 -2.82 -12.11 11.75
CA ALA A 133 -2.47 -11.89 10.36
C ALA A 133 -1.89 -13.19 9.77
N PHE A 134 -2.52 -13.68 8.70
CA PHE A 134 -2.11 -14.88 7.95
C PHE A 134 -1.76 -14.51 6.50
N VAL A 135 -1.17 -13.34 6.30
CA VAL A 135 -0.89 -12.79 4.95
C VAL A 135 0.13 -13.64 4.21
N LYS A 136 1.17 -14.13 4.90
CA LYS A 136 2.18 -15.00 4.27
C LYS A 136 1.56 -16.30 3.75
N GLN A 137 0.72 -16.94 4.56
CA GLN A 137 0.01 -18.17 4.19
C GLN A 137 -0.95 -17.92 3.01
N ALA A 138 -1.62 -16.77 3.00
CA ALA A 138 -2.49 -16.37 1.89
C ALA A 138 -1.70 -16.12 0.61
N LEU A 139 -0.53 -15.46 0.69
CA LEU A 139 0.39 -15.29 -0.43
C LEU A 139 0.86 -16.65 -0.97
N ASP A 140 1.30 -17.57 -0.12
CA ASP A 140 1.76 -18.89 -0.52
C ASP A 140 0.66 -19.67 -1.26
N LYS A 141 -0.56 -19.65 -0.72
CA LYS A 141 -1.71 -20.27 -1.38
C LYS A 141 -2.08 -19.59 -2.69
N GLY A 142 -2.01 -18.26 -2.72
CA GLY A 142 -2.20 -17.46 -3.94
C GLY A 142 -1.20 -17.80 -5.03
N VAL A 143 0.07 -17.90 -4.69
CA VAL A 143 1.18 -18.30 -5.60
C VAL A 143 0.93 -19.67 -6.22
N GLU A 144 0.56 -20.66 -5.39
CA GLU A 144 0.25 -22.02 -5.82
C GLU A 144 -0.94 -22.03 -6.82
N LEU A 145 -2.08 -21.45 -6.41
CA LEU A 145 -3.32 -21.44 -7.20
C LEU A 145 -3.18 -20.65 -8.50
N PHE A 146 -2.46 -19.53 -8.45
CA PHE A 146 -2.21 -18.68 -9.62
C PHE A 146 -1.17 -19.28 -10.56
N LYS A 147 -0.34 -20.23 -10.11
CA LYS A 147 0.83 -20.76 -10.82
C LYS A 147 1.81 -19.62 -11.18
N TRP A 148 2.25 -18.90 -10.17
CA TRP A 148 3.00 -17.65 -10.31
C TRP A 148 4.20 -17.77 -11.23
N ASP A 149 5.08 -18.76 -11.00
CA ASP A 149 6.32 -18.92 -11.77
C ASP A 149 6.07 -19.11 -13.27
N GLU A 150 5.06 -19.94 -13.61
CA GLU A 150 4.67 -20.17 -15.00
C GLU A 150 4.18 -18.89 -15.66
N LYS A 151 3.29 -18.16 -14.99
CA LYS A 151 2.70 -16.92 -15.53
C LYS A 151 3.70 -15.78 -15.55
N LYS A 152 4.55 -15.66 -14.54
CA LYS A 152 5.62 -14.68 -14.51
C LYS A 152 6.63 -14.90 -15.64
N ALA A 153 7.01 -16.14 -15.94
CA ALA A 153 7.91 -16.46 -17.03
C ALA A 153 7.38 -16.01 -18.41
N ARG A 154 6.06 -15.87 -18.55
CA ARG A 154 5.39 -15.37 -19.77
C ARG A 154 5.06 -13.88 -19.71
N SER A 155 5.20 -13.24 -18.54
CA SER A 155 4.85 -11.83 -18.34
C SER A 155 5.72 -10.92 -19.20
N GLY A 156 5.10 -9.93 -19.85
CA GLY A 156 5.77 -8.99 -20.73
C GLY A 156 6.16 -9.53 -22.11
N LYS A 157 5.99 -10.83 -22.37
CA LYS A 157 6.31 -11.42 -23.67
C LYS A 157 5.17 -11.20 -24.68
N ARG A 158 5.54 -10.73 -25.87
CA ARG A 158 4.58 -10.53 -26.96
C ARG A 158 4.24 -11.84 -27.67
N VAL A 159 2.96 -12.07 -27.89
CA VAL A 159 2.45 -13.18 -28.70
C VAL A 159 1.46 -12.59 -29.72
N GLY A 160 1.85 -12.52 -30.96
CA GLY A 160 1.10 -11.83 -32.01
C GLY A 160 0.94 -10.33 -31.68
N THR A 161 -0.30 -9.86 -31.58
CA THR A 161 -0.66 -8.45 -31.24
C THR A 161 -0.85 -8.23 -29.74
N LYS A 162 -0.71 -9.25 -28.91
CA LYS A 162 -1.03 -9.20 -27.48
C LYS A 162 0.22 -9.30 -26.61
N VAL A 163 0.24 -8.55 -25.52
CA VAL A 163 1.18 -8.69 -24.41
C VAL A 163 0.37 -8.94 -23.15
N ARG A 164 0.75 -9.93 -22.36
CA ARG A 164 0.12 -10.23 -21.06
C ARG A 164 1.09 -9.85 -19.96
N GLY A 165 0.57 -9.22 -18.90
CA GLY A 165 1.29 -8.93 -17.68
C GLY A 165 0.78 -9.78 -16.53
N SER A 166 1.67 -10.12 -15.60
CA SER A 166 1.33 -10.71 -14.29
C SER A 166 1.99 -9.85 -13.22
N GLY A 167 1.27 -9.61 -12.13
CA GLY A 167 1.75 -8.83 -11.00
C GLY A 167 1.08 -9.29 -9.72
N VAL A 168 1.63 -8.87 -8.59
CA VAL A 168 1.10 -9.06 -7.25
C VAL A 168 0.93 -7.69 -6.59
N ALA A 169 -0.13 -7.53 -5.79
CA ALA A 169 -0.42 -6.34 -5.01
C ALA A 169 -1.20 -6.71 -3.74
#